data_4f3ee90a2c61baf8e2faa7dc92a9c90b
#
_entry.id   4f3ee90a2c61baf8e2faa7dc92a9c90b
#
_cell.length_a   1.000
_cell.length_b   1.000
_cell.length_c   1.000
_cell.angle_alpha   90.00
_cell.angle_beta   90.00
_cell.angle_gamma   90.00
#
_symmetry.space_group_name_H-M   'P 1'
#
loop_
_entity.id
_entity.type
_entity.pdbx_description
1 polymer ?
#
loop_
_entity_poly.entity_id
_entity_poly.type
_entity_poly.pdbx_seq_one_letter_code
_entity_poly.pdbx_strand_id
1 'polypeptide(L)'
;FDLNYELSRHFFKMGLPIRLDERRLVGYDRKKFSGHTFDTTLAGMSVRLEEGRNDLIKEKQFGAINIQNVGELNYTIHVLQNIEHKNRNRYHAGAEIQIIVNGQQHGTLPKSLFSRKSVGLDHIESDLFVILDATNISVQGRENLFMASRDRLRAGDEKVELEKSLIEELKDNERLHELNEEAKQKALEKAMKDTRTLQDVFSKLVKKDPVLAKFFPQLGPVV
;
A
#
# COMPACT_ATOMS: atom_id res chain seq x y z
N PHE A 1 2.55 17.90 -2.31
CA PHE A 1 1.14 17.55 -2.52
C PHE A 1 0.93 17.27 -3.99
N ASP A 2 0.48 16.07 -4.35
CA ASP A 2 0.19 15.67 -5.72
C ASP A 2 -1.33 15.51 -5.89
N LEU A 3 -1.96 16.55 -6.42
CA LEU A 3 -3.42 16.61 -6.58
C LEU A 3 -3.95 15.49 -7.51
N ASN A 4 -3.20 15.17 -8.58
CA ASN A 4 -3.57 14.09 -9.49
C ASN A 4 -3.64 12.75 -8.75
N TYR A 5 -2.66 12.49 -7.87
CA TYR A 5 -2.63 11.28 -7.06
C TYR A 5 -3.81 11.24 -6.08
N GLU A 6 -4.07 12.32 -5.35
CA GLU A 6 -5.16 12.37 -4.38
C GLU A 6 -6.53 12.20 -5.03
N LEU A 7 -6.77 12.88 -6.16
CA LEU A 7 -8.01 12.72 -6.91
C LEU A 7 -8.17 11.30 -7.48
N SER A 8 -7.09 10.70 -8.00
CA SER A 8 -7.12 9.33 -8.51
C SER A 8 -7.40 8.30 -7.41
N ARG A 9 -6.99 8.61 -6.18
CA ARG A 9 -7.26 7.78 -4.99
C ARG A 9 -8.73 7.88 -4.58
N HIS A 10 -9.29 9.09 -4.54
CA HIS A 10 -10.69 9.30 -4.18
C HIS A 10 -11.66 8.73 -5.23
N PHE A 11 -11.28 8.79 -6.50
CA PHE A 11 -12.04 8.21 -7.58
C PHE A 11 -11.38 6.90 -8.04
N PHE A 12 -11.68 5.82 -7.36
CA PHE A 12 -11.13 4.50 -7.71
C PHE A 12 -11.50 4.12 -9.14
N LYS A 13 -12.79 4.29 -9.52
CA LYS A 13 -13.28 4.07 -10.88
C LYS A 13 -14.09 5.29 -11.32
N MET A 14 -13.60 6.00 -12.32
CA MET A 14 -14.27 7.19 -12.83
C MET A 14 -15.37 6.79 -13.81
N GLY A 15 -16.59 7.26 -13.56
CA GLY A 15 -17.70 7.11 -14.51
C GLY A 15 -17.59 8.07 -15.71
N LEU A 16 -16.91 9.21 -15.53
CA LEU A 16 -16.67 10.22 -16.55
C LEU A 16 -15.20 10.66 -16.51
N PRO A 17 -14.58 10.96 -17.68
CA PRO A 17 -13.22 11.47 -17.71
C PRO A 17 -13.16 12.86 -17.08
N ILE A 18 -12.26 13.05 -16.13
CA ILE A 18 -11.99 14.34 -15.48
C ILE A 18 -10.66 14.86 -16.02
N ARG A 19 -10.66 16.04 -16.62
CA ARG A 19 -9.45 16.72 -17.06
C ARG A 19 -8.93 17.59 -15.93
N LEU A 20 -7.68 17.37 -15.55
CA LEU A 20 -6.97 18.19 -14.60
C LEU A 20 -6.01 19.13 -15.34
N ASP A 21 -6.25 20.42 -15.23
CA ASP A 21 -5.35 21.47 -15.73
C ASP A 21 -4.52 21.99 -14.54
N GLU A 22 -3.30 21.46 -14.39
CA GLU A 22 -2.42 21.81 -13.30
C GLU A 22 -1.45 22.91 -13.72
N ARG A 23 -1.54 24.07 -13.11
CA ARG A 23 -0.67 25.21 -13.34
C ARG A 23 0.36 25.31 -12.22
N ARG A 24 1.62 25.05 -12.52
CA ARG A 24 2.71 25.14 -11.54
C ARG A 24 3.48 26.45 -11.70
N LEU A 25 3.79 27.09 -10.58
CA LEU A 25 4.75 28.18 -10.53
C LEU A 25 6.15 27.57 -10.52
N VAL A 26 6.90 27.75 -11.61
CA VAL A 26 8.28 27.25 -11.74
C VAL A 26 9.22 28.46 -11.80
N GLY A 27 10.27 28.44 -10.97
CA GLY A 27 11.36 29.40 -11.00
C GLY A 27 11.74 29.95 -9.64
N TYR A 28 12.88 30.62 -9.58
CA TYR A 28 13.45 31.25 -8.37
C TYR A 28 12.51 32.33 -7.81
N ASP A 29 11.76 32.94 -8.71
CA ASP A 29 10.75 33.92 -8.37
C ASP A 29 9.36 33.25 -8.41
N ARG A 30 8.92 32.74 -7.27
CA ARG A 30 7.60 32.07 -7.12
C ARG A 30 6.40 32.91 -7.56
N LYS A 31 6.63 34.16 -7.99
CA LYS A 31 5.62 35.08 -8.52
C LYS A 31 5.49 35.01 -10.04
N LYS A 32 6.42 34.39 -10.75
CA LYS A 32 6.36 34.26 -12.21
C LYS A 32 5.74 32.90 -12.59
N PHE A 33 4.60 32.97 -13.21
CA PHE A 33 3.97 31.86 -13.88
C PHE A 33 4.87 31.42 -15.02
N SER A 34 5.57 30.31 -14.92
CA SER A 34 6.11 29.68 -16.12
C SER A 34 4.97 28.96 -16.80
N GLY A 35 4.70 29.26 -18.06
CA GLY A 35 3.55 28.77 -18.82
C GLY A 35 3.50 27.29 -19.11
N HIS A 36 4.08 26.45 -18.23
CA HIS A 36 3.95 25.00 -18.29
C HIS A 36 2.63 24.57 -17.64
N THR A 37 1.67 24.35 -18.50
CA THR A 37 0.39 23.75 -18.14
C THR A 37 0.51 22.24 -18.33
N PHE A 38 0.24 21.47 -17.30
CA PHE A 38 0.17 20.01 -17.40
C PHE A 38 -1.31 19.63 -17.51
N ASP A 39 -1.74 19.31 -18.71
CA ASP A 39 -3.04 18.73 -18.94
C ASP A 39 -2.98 17.22 -18.71
N THR A 40 -3.76 16.73 -17.76
CA THR A 40 -3.85 15.31 -17.49
C THR A 40 -5.31 14.88 -17.41
N THR A 41 -5.68 13.86 -18.16
CA THR A 41 -6.94 13.15 -17.92
C THR A 41 -6.73 12.22 -16.74
N LEU A 42 -7.53 12.40 -15.70
CA LEU A 42 -7.48 11.55 -14.53
C LEU A 42 -8.00 10.16 -14.89
N ALA A 43 -7.14 9.18 -14.75
CA ALA A 43 -7.54 7.78 -14.71
C ALA A 43 -7.74 7.40 -13.25
N GLY A 44 -8.87 6.78 -12.92
CA GLY A 44 -9.08 6.25 -11.57
C GLY A 44 -8.01 5.23 -11.19
N MET A 45 -7.89 4.92 -9.90
CA MET A 45 -6.91 3.95 -9.42
C MET A 45 -7.12 2.57 -10.06
N SER A 46 -8.35 2.19 -10.40
CA SER A 46 -8.67 0.93 -11.08
C SER A 46 -7.89 0.77 -12.39
N VAL A 47 -7.82 1.82 -13.21
CA VAL A 47 -7.07 1.81 -14.47
C VAL A 47 -5.58 1.56 -14.22
N ARG A 48 -5.02 2.16 -13.17
CA ARG A 48 -3.62 1.95 -12.79
C ARG A 48 -3.34 0.53 -12.30
N LEU A 49 -4.34 -0.13 -11.72
CA LEU A 49 -4.25 -1.49 -11.19
C LEU A 49 -4.66 -2.58 -12.18
N GLU A 50 -5.40 -2.26 -13.24
CA GLU A 50 -5.99 -3.25 -14.17
C GLU A 50 -5.36 -3.25 -15.55
N GLU A 51 -4.99 -2.09 -16.09
CA GLU A 51 -4.52 -2.01 -17.47
C GLU A 51 -3.04 -2.39 -17.63
N GLY A 52 -2.83 -3.66 -18.01
CA GLY A 52 -1.58 -4.13 -18.64
C GLY A 52 -0.30 -4.01 -17.83
N ARG A 53 -0.39 -3.71 -16.54
CA ARG A 53 0.75 -3.50 -15.66
C ARG A 53 1.04 -4.74 -14.81
N ASN A 54 1.27 -5.84 -15.47
CA ASN A 54 1.74 -7.08 -14.83
C ASN A 54 3.09 -6.88 -14.08
N ASP A 55 3.79 -5.78 -14.35
CA ASP A 55 4.99 -5.37 -13.63
C ASP A 55 4.70 -4.81 -12.23
N LEU A 56 3.47 -4.34 -11.97
CA LEU A 56 3.07 -3.75 -10.69
C LEU A 56 2.31 -4.71 -9.79
N ILE A 57 1.58 -5.65 -10.36
CA ILE A 57 0.70 -6.56 -9.62
C ILE A 57 1.28 -7.96 -9.70
N LYS A 58 1.63 -8.51 -8.54
CA LYS A 58 2.07 -9.89 -8.42
C LYS A 58 0.88 -10.85 -8.48
N GLU A 59 -0.20 -10.50 -7.77
CA GLU A 59 -1.38 -11.35 -7.65
C GLU A 59 -2.63 -10.52 -7.33
N LYS A 60 -3.80 -11.01 -7.75
CA LYS A 60 -5.12 -10.50 -7.35
C LYS A 60 -5.95 -11.62 -6.76
N GLN A 61 -6.64 -11.32 -5.69
CA GLN A 61 -7.57 -12.24 -5.06
C GLN A 61 -8.92 -11.56 -4.87
N PHE A 62 -9.99 -12.33 -4.99
CA PHE A 62 -11.36 -11.85 -4.92
C PHE A 62 -12.15 -12.65 -3.89
N GLY A 63 -13.08 -12.00 -3.24
CA GLY A 63 -14.00 -12.64 -2.32
C GLY A 63 -15.12 -11.70 -1.90
N ALA A 64 -15.90 -12.13 -0.92
CA ALA A 64 -17.01 -11.37 -0.39
C ALA A 64 -17.11 -11.53 1.12
N ILE A 65 -17.49 -10.44 1.79
CA ILE A 65 -17.76 -10.39 3.23
C ILE A 65 -19.22 -10.03 3.41
N ASN A 66 -19.94 -10.79 4.21
CA ASN A 66 -21.33 -10.49 4.55
C ASN A 66 -21.38 -9.89 5.95
N ILE A 67 -21.93 -8.68 6.07
CA ILE A 67 -22.06 -7.94 7.33
C ILE A 67 -23.53 -7.84 7.69
N GLN A 68 -23.87 -8.20 8.91
CA GLN A 68 -25.24 -8.12 9.40
C GLN A 68 -25.76 -6.68 9.31
N ASN A 69 -27.00 -6.49 8.89
CA ASN A 69 -27.66 -5.20 8.67
C ASN A 69 -27.02 -4.27 7.61
N VAL A 70 -25.95 -4.69 6.95
CA VAL A 70 -25.31 -3.96 5.87
C VAL A 70 -25.49 -4.66 4.54
N GLY A 71 -25.16 -5.93 4.48
CA GLY A 71 -25.20 -6.76 3.28
C GLY A 71 -23.81 -7.23 2.86
N GLU A 72 -23.72 -7.71 1.63
CA GLU A 72 -22.50 -8.27 1.06
C GLU A 72 -21.62 -7.18 0.46
N LEU A 73 -20.33 -7.17 0.86
CA LEU A 73 -19.28 -6.36 0.27
C LEU A 73 -18.31 -7.27 -0.48
N ASN A 74 -18.11 -7.00 -1.75
CA ASN A 74 -17.09 -7.70 -2.51
C ASN A 74 -15.71 -7.11 -2.19
N TYR A 75 -14.69 -7.95 -2.03
CA TYR A 75 -13.34 -7.45 -1.85
C TYR A 75 -12.41 -7.89 -2.99
N THR A 76 -11.42 -7.05 -3.24
CA THR A 76 -10.28 -7.37 -4.10
C THR A 76 -9.00 -7.05 -3.36
N ILE A 77 -8.16 -8.04 -3.19
CA ILE A 77 -6.82 -7.89 -2.62
C ILE A 77 -5.83 -7.87 -3.78
N HIS A 78 -5.10 -6.77 -3.91
CA HIS A 78 -3.99 -6.63 -4.83
C HIS A 78 -2.69 -6.81 -4.05
N VAL A 79 -1.91 -7.80 -4.44
CA VAL A 79 -0.53 -7.97 -3.95
C VAL A 79 0.39 -7.33 -4.96
N LEU A 80 1.05 -6.26 -4.57
CA LEU A 80 1.91 -5.49 -5.45
C LEU A 80 3.31 -6.08 -5.47
N GLN A 81 3.99 -5.98 -6.61
CA GLN A 81 5.40 -6.33 -6.70
C GLN A 81 6.24 -5.30 -5.94
N ASN A 82 7.39 -5.73 -5.45
CA ASN A 82 8.33 -4.86 -4.76
C ASN A 82 8.94 -3.86 -5.77
N ILE A 83 8.27 -2.71 -5.91
CA ILE A 83 8.66 -1.63 -6.79
C ILE A 83 9.63 -0.73 -6.03
N GLU A 84 10.66 -0.22 -6.71
CA GLU A 84 11.59 0.76 -6.14
C GLU A 84 10.85 1.90 -5.41
N HIS A 85 11.37 2.32 -4.26
CA HIS A 85 10.75 3.27 -3.32
C HIS A 85 10.09 4.51 -3.94
N LYS A 86 10.60 5.01 -5.07
CA LYS A 86 10.04 6.20 -5.75
C LYS A 86 8.66 5.96 -6.39
N ASN A 87 8.42 4.76 -6.92
CA ASN A 87 7.15 4.41 -7.53
C ASN A 87 6.17 3.86 -6.50
N ARG A 88 6.67 3.27 -5.41
CA ARG A 88 5.89 2.75 -4.31
C ARG A 88 5.01 3.83 -3.68
N ASN A 89 5.53 5.02 -3.44
CA ASN A 89 4.77 6.13 -2.86
C ASN A 89 3.59 6.59 -3.73
N ARG A 90 3.62 6.38 -5.04
CA ARG A 90 2.49 6.70 -5.91
C ARG A 90 1.29 5.77 -5.75
N TYR A 91 1.53 4.54 -5.26
CA TYR A 91 0.48 3.54 -5.08
C TYR A 91 0.14 3.29 -3.61
N HIS A 92 1.07 3.64 -2.71
CA HIS A 92 1.03 3.27 -1.30
C HIS A 92 1.04 4.43 -0.32
N ALA A 93 1.18 5.68 -0.74
CA ALA A 93 1.11 6.80 0.20
C ALA A 93 -0.28 6.81 0.84
N GLY A 94 -0.36 6.27 2.05
CA GLY A 94 -1.59 6.00 2.76
C GLY A 94 -2.27 4.70 2.31
N ALA A 95 -1.49 3.62 2.04
CA ALA A 95 -2.04 2.31 1.76
C ALA A 95 -2.96 1.88 2.89
N GLU A 96 -4.18 2.27 2.76
CA GLU A 96 -5.30 1.95 3.62
C GLU A 96 -6.18 0.98 2.85
N ILE A 97 -6.97 0.24 3.58
CA ILE A 97 -8.01 -0.57 2.96
C ILE A 97 -9.11 0.41 2.55
N GLN A 98 -9.36 0.53 1.25
CA GLN A 98 -10.35 1.46 0.72
C GLN A 98 -11.73 0.81 0.63
N ILE A 99 -12.75 1.55 1.04
CA ILE A 99 -14.15 1.13 0.88
C ILE A 99 -14.78 2.05 -0.14
N ILE A 100 -15.26 1.46 -1.24
CA ILE A 100 -15.80 2.21 -2.37
C ILE A 100 -17.30 1.96 -2.55
N VAL A 101 -17.99 2.97 -3.06
CA VAL A 101 -19.38 2.87 -3.53
C VAL A 101 -19.45 3.56 -4.89
N ASN A 102 -19.91 2.85 -5.92
CA ASN A 102 -19.96 3.35 -7.30
C ASN A 102 -18.60 3.90 -7.80
N GLY A 103 -17.51 3.26 -7.40
CA GLY A 103 -16.16 3.65 -7.78
C GLY A 103 -15.58 4.87 -7.04
N GLN A 104 -16.28 5.42 -6.06
CA GLN A 104 -15.80 6.51 -5.21
C GLN A 104 -15.43 5.99 -3.82
N GLN A 105 -14.35 6.51 -3.24
CA GLN A 105 -13.98 6.20 -1.87
C GLN A 105 -14.95 6.85 -0.88
N HIS A 106 -15.57 6.02 -0.04
CA HIS A 106 -16.49 6.44 1.01
C HIS A 106 -15.95 6.19 2.42
N GLY A 107 -14.84 5.51 2.53
CA GLY A 107 -14.20 5.25 3.80
C GLY A 107 -12.90 4.49 3.63
N THR A 108 -12.16 4.37 4.73
CA THR A 108 -10.91 3.62 4.79
C THR A 108 -10.79 2.87 6.10
N LEU A 109 -10.04 1.77 6.08
CA LEU A 109 -9.56 1.09 7.27
C LEU A 109 -8.02 1.17 7.30
N PRO A 110 -7.42 1.21 8.48
CA PRO A 110 -5.96 1.34 8.58
C PRO A 110 -5.27 0.07 8.13
N LYS A 111 -4.18 0.21 7.38
CA LYS A 111 -3.35 -0.92 6.93
C LYS A 111 -2.72 -1.71 8.08
N SER A 112 -2.62 -1.11 9.28
CA SER A 112 -2.16 -1.80 10.48
C SER A 112 -3.02 -3.03 10.85
N LEU A 113 -4.18 -3.22 10.20
CA LEU A 113 -4.93 -4.46 10.29
C LEU A 113 -4.13 -5.66 9.79
N PHE A 114 -3.28 -5.48 8.77
CA PHE A 114 -2.48 -6.56 8.19
C PHE A 114 -1.39 -7.06 9.16
N SER A 115 -0.79 -6.15 9.94
CA SER A 115 0.27 -6.47 10.91
C SER A 115 -0.25 -6.80 12.31
N ARG A 116 -1.57 -6.89 12.53
CA ARG A 116 -2.11 -7.41 13.78
C ARG A 116 -1.63 -8.83 14.02
N LYS A 117 -1.27 -9.18 15.26
CA LYS A 117 -0.80 -10.53 15.64
C LYS A 117 -1.73 -11.66 15.19
N SER A 118 -3.03 -11.38 15.10
CA SER A 118 -4.03 -12.33 14.64
C SER A 118 -3.99 -12.57 13.12
N VAL A 119 -3.46 -11.64 12.34
CA VAL A 119 -3.35 -11.71 10.88
C VAL A 119 -1.94 -12.10 10.44
N GLY A 120 -0.90 -11.44 10.99
CA GLY A 120 0.49 -11.86 10.81
C GLY A 120 1.06 -11.66 9.40
N LEU A 121 0.67 -10.59 8.69
CA LEU A 121 1.15 -10.27 7.34
C LEU A 121 2.18 -9.12 7.33
N ASP A 122 3.04 -9.05 8.34
CA ASP A 122 3.97 -7.94 8.59
C ASP A 122 4.95 -7.69 7.44
N HIS A 123 5.39 -8.74 6.74
CA HIS A 123 6.41 -8.63 5.70
C HIS A 123 5.87 -8.19 4.35
N ILE A 124 4.56 -8.30 4.13
CA ILE A 124 3.88 -7.84 2.91
C ILE A 124 2.87 -6.71 3.15
N GLU A 125 2.71 -6.24 4.40
CA GLU A 125 1.78 -5.15 4.75
C GLU A 125 1.84 -3.98 3.76
N SER A 126 3.06 -3.59 3.40
CA SER A 126 3.28 -2.47 2.49
C SER A 126 3.01 -2.78 1.01
N ASP A 127 2.87 -4.05 0.66
CA ASP A 127 2.64 -4.51 -0.70
C ASP A 127 1.16 -4.88 -0.94
N LEU A 128 0.32 -4.77 0.11
CA LEU A 128 -1.11 -5.05 0.02
C LEU A 128 -1.92 -3.78 -0.25
N PHE A 129 -2.85 -3.89 -1.20
CA PHE A 129 -3.84 -2.88 -1.47
C PHE A 129 -5.22 -3.55 -1.57
N VAL A 130 -6.11 -3.22 -0.65
CA VAL A 130 -7.42 -3.88 -0.54
C VAL A 130 -8.53 -2.90 -0.87
N ILE A 131 -9.44 -3.33 -1.73
CA ILE A 131 -10.66 -2.62 -2.08
C ILE A 131 -11.84 -3.43 -1.54
N LEU A 132 -12.71 -2.77 -0.81
CA LEU A 132 -14.01 -3.29 -0.39
C LEU A 132 -15.09 -2.54 -1.19
N ASP A 133 -15.79 -3.23 -2.07
CA ASP A 133 -16.84 -2.63 -2.90
C ASP A 133 -18.20 -2.82 -2.23
N ALA A 134 -18.74 -1.72 -1.72
CA ALA A 134 -20.03 -1.62 -1.08
C ALA A 134 -21.13 -1.08 -2.02
N THR A 135 -20.92 -1.16 -3.34
CA THR A 135 -21.89 -0.63 -4.32
C THR A 135 -23.24 -1.30 -4.24
N ASN A 136 -23.28 -2.60 -3.94
CA ASN A 136 -24.50 -3.41 -3.97
C ASN A 136 -25.20 -3.54 -2.60
N ILE A 137 -24.67 -2.92 -1.54
CA ILE A 137 -25.35 -2.95 -0.24
C ILE A 137 -26.64 -2.12 -0.28
N SER A 138 -27.58 -2.45 0.61
CA SER A 138 -28.87 -1.76 0.71
C SER A 138 -28.70 -0.28 1.10
N VAL A 139 -29.73 0.53 0.86
CA VAL A 139 -29.73 1.94 1.30
C VAL A 139 -29.55 2.01 2.82
N GLN A 140 -30.26 1.19 3.57
CA GLN A 140 -30.13 1.12 5.03
C GLN A 140 -28.72 0.68 5.44
N GLY A 141 -28.12 -0.28 4.75
CA GLY A 141 -26.74 -0.72 4.99
C GLY A 141 -25.74 0.43 4.79
N ARG A 142 -25.95 1.29 3.78
CA ARG A 142 -25.10 2.47 3.57
C ARG A 142 -25.26 3.49 4.70
N GLU A 143 -26.46 3.73 5.18
CA GLU A 143 -26.72 4.64 6.28
C GLU A 143 -26.14 4.13 7.60
N ASN A 144 -26.11 2.82 7.79
CA ASN A 144 -25.52 2.19 8.96
C ASN A 144 -23.98 2.25 8.91
N LEU A 145 -23.39 1.98 7.76
CA LEU A 145 -21.94 1.84 7.61
C LEU A 145 -21.21 3.18 7.43
N PHE A 146 -21.82 4.15 6.75
CA PHE A 146 -21.14 5.42 6.40
C PHE A 146 -21.70 6.62 7.16
N MET A 147 -20.84 7.61 7.38
CA MET A 147 -21.27 8.94 7.81
C MET A 147 -22.05 9.65 6.68
N ALA A 148 -22.90 10.60 7.03
CA ALA A 148 -23.64 11.40 6.06
C ALA A 148 -22.70 12.21 5.12
N SER A 149 -21.50 12.56 5.58
CA SER A 149 -20.43 13.21 4.78
C SER A 149 -19.83 12.29 3.71
N ARG A 150 -20.03 10.97 3.81
CA ARG A 150 -19.50 9.95 2.87
C ARG A 150 -17.98 9.97 2.72
N ASP A 151 -17.27 10.40 3.74
CA ASP A 151 -15.80 10.47 3.77
C ASP A 151 -15.18 9.43 4.72
N ARG A 152 -15.99 8.83 5.60
CA ARG A 152 -15.55 7.87 6.60
C ARG A 152 -16.67 6.95 7.05
N LEU A 153 -16.26 5.85 7.69
CA LEU A 153 -17.18 4.93 8.34
C LEU A 153 -17.75 5.54 9.62
N ARG A 154 -19.00 5.22 9.88
CA ARG A 154 -19.66 5.51 11.14
C ARG A 154 -19.03 4.64 12.23
N ALA A 155 -18.77 5.21 13.40
CA ALA A 155 -18.39 4.43 14.57
C ALA A 155 -19.64 3.67 15.08
N GLY A 156 -19.58 2.34 15.03
CA GLY A 156 -20.70 1.47 15.41
C GLY A 156 -20.35 -0.01 15.24
N ASP A 157 -21.31 -0.85 15.54
CA ASP A 157 -21.15 -2.31 15.52
C ASP A 157 -20.86 -2.82 14.10
N GLU A 158 -21.47 -2.23 13.09
CA GLU A 158 -21.26 -2.62 11.68
C GLU A 158 -19.81 -2.41 11.23
N LYS A 159 -19.16 -1.34 11.69
CA LYS A 159 -17.73 -1.12 11.42
C LYS A 159 -16.87 -2.16 12.13
N VAL A 160 -17.19 -2.47 13.39
CA VAL A 160 -16.46 -3.48 14.18
C VAL A 160 -16.62 -4.85 13.53
N GLU A 161 -17.83 -5.20 13.10
CA GLU A 161 -18.11 -6.45 12.39
C GLU A 161 -17.35 -6.53 11.06
N LEU A 162 -17.33 -5.44 10.28
CA LEU A 162 -16.56 -5.34 9.04
C LEU A 162 -15.06 -5.58 9.29
N GLU A 163 -14.48 -4.91 10.29
CA GLU A 163 -13.08 -5.11 10.65
C GLU A 163 -12.81 -6.57 11.07
N LYS A 164 -13.69 -7.15 11.87
CA LYS A 164 -13.56 -8.52 12.35
C LYS A 164 -13.63 -9.52 11.20
N SER A 165 -14.64 -9.41 10.34
CA SER A 165 -14.82 -10.30 9.20
C SER A 165 -13.65 -10.20 8.21
N LEU A 166 -13.15 -8.98 7.96
CA LEU A 166 -11.96 -8.81 7.12
C LEU A 166 -10.72 -9.44 7.76
N ILE A 167 -10.55 -9.33 9.08
CA ILE A 167 -9.45 -9.97 9.80
C ILE A 167 -9.53 -11.50 9.68
N GLU A 168 -10.72 -12.08 9.78
CA GLU A 168 -10.94 -13.52 9.62
C GLU A 168 -10.56 -13.97 8.20
N GLU A 169 -11.03 -13.26 7.17
CA GLU A 169 -10.67 -13.52 5.77
C GLU A 169 -9.16 -13.46 5.51
N LEU A 170 -8.49 -12.43 6.04
CA LEU A 170 -7.05 -12.27 5.89
C LEU A 170 -6.25 -13.33 6.65
N LYS A 171 -6.71 -13.71 7.84
CA LYS A 171 -6.09 -14.73 8.68
C LYS A 171 -6.16 -16.11 8.06
N ASP A 172 -7.30 -16.45 7.45
CA ASP A 172 -7.54 -17.77 6.89
C ASP A 172 -7.03 -17.89 5.43
N ASN A 173 -6.42 -16.82 4.89
CA ASN A 173 -5.90 -16.79 3.53
C ASN A 173 -4.50 -17.40 3.45
N GLU A 174 -4.43 -18.69 3.18
CA GLU A 174 -3.17 -19.44 3.06
C GLU A 174 -2.20 -18.81 2.07
N ARG A 175 -2.71 -18.33 0.93
CA ARG A 175 -1.87 -17.77 -0.12
C ARG A 175 -1.17 -16.47 0.30
N LEU A 176 -1.84 -15.60 1.07
CA LEU A 176 -1.20 -14.41 1.63
C LEU A 176 -0.12 -14.76 2.64
N HIS A 177 -0.32 -15.81 3.44
CA HIS A 177 0.68 -16.29 4.37
C HIS A 177 1.90 -16.88 3.67
N GLU A 178 1.73 -17.64 2.59
CA GLU A 178 2.84 -18.09 1.74
C GLU A 178 3.66 -16.92 1.21
N LEU A 179 2.98 -15.89 0.66
CA LEU A 179 3.62 -14.69 0.15
C LEU A 179 4.37 -13.92 1.23
N ASN A 180 3.83 -13.89 2.45
CA ASN A 180 4.45 -13.26 3.60
C ASN A 180 5.73 -14.00 4.02
N GLU A 181 5.71 -15.33 4.05
CA GLU A 181 6.91 -16.13 4.33
C GLU A 181 7.97 -16.00 3.22
N GLU A 182 7.57 -15.96 1.93
CA GLU A 182 8.49 -15.66 0.84
C GLU A 182 9.18 -14.29 1.02
N ALA A 183 8.40 -13.26 1.40
CA ALA A 183 8.93 -11.92 1.63
C ALA A 183 9.89 -11.88 2.82
N LYS A 184 9.55 -12.59 3.90
CA LYS A 184 10.40 -12.74 5.10
C LYS A 184 11.73 -13.40 4.76
N GLN A 185 11.71 -14.49 3.99
CA GLN A 185 12.94 -15.19 3.57
C GLN A 185 13.83 -14.27 2.72
N LYS A 186 13.26 -13.55 1.76
CA LYS A 186 14.00 -12.57 0.95
C LYS A 186 14.63 -11.46 1.79
N ALA A 187 13.89 -10.96 2.81
CA ALA A 187 14.41 -9.95 3.72
C ALA A 187 15.59 -10.49 4.55
N LEU A 188 15.50 -11.72 5.05
CA LEU A 188 16.58 -12.38 5.78
C LEU A 188 17.82 -12.60 4.91
N GLU A 189 17.64 -13.09 3.68
CA GLU A 189 18.76 -13.27 2.74
C GLU A 189 19.45 -11.94 2.41
N LYS A 190 18.67 -10.88 2.21
CA LYS A 190 19.23 -9.54 2.00
C LYS A 190 20.02 -9.07 3.19
N ALA A 191 19.47 -9.18 4.40
CA ALA A 191 20.15 -8.80 5.64
C ALA A 191 21.47 -9.59 5.83
N MET A 192 21.48 -10.89 5.52
CA MET A 192 22.69 -11.71 5.56
C MET A 192 23.73 -11.26 4.55
N LYS A 193 23.33 -10.91 3.31
CA LYS A 193 24.26 -10.39 2.30
C LYS A 193 24.85 -9.04 2.72
N ASP A 194 24.01 -8.14 3.23
CA ASP A 194 24.44 -6.82 3.72
C ASP A 194 25.43 -6.98 4.90
N THR A 195 25.16 -7.89 5.83
CA THR A 195 26.06 -8.17 6.95
C THR A 195 27.41 -8.73 6.48
N ARG A 196 27.42 -9.66 5.54
CA ARG A 196 28.68 -10.17 4.94
C ARG A 196 29.46 -9.06 4.26
N THR A 197 28.79 -8.20 3.50
CA THR A 197 29.43 -7.04 2.84
C THR A 197 30.06 -6.10 3.86
N LEU A 198 29.38 -5.81 4.97
CA LEU A 198 29.91 -4.99 6.07
C LEU A 198 31.12 -5.67 6.75
N GLN A 199 31.07 -6.96 6.98
CA GLN A 199 32.18 -7.73 7.51
C GLN A 199 33.42 -7.70 6.59
N ASP A 200 33.20 -7.83 5.27
CA ASP A 200 34.24 -7.74 4.25
C ASP A 200 34.88 -6.35 4.19
N VAL A 201 34.06 -5.29 4.23
CA VAL A 201 34.56 -3.91 4.28
C VAL A 201 35.33 -3.65 5.56
N PHE A 202 34.79 -4.07 6.70
CA PHE A 202 35.46 -3.92 8.00
C PHE A 202 36.79 -4.69 8.05
N SER A 203 36.80 -5.93 7.55
CA SER A 203 38.02 -6.72 7.46
C SER A 203 39.11 -6.07 6.58
N LYS A 204 38.70 -5.44 5.48
CA LYS A 204 39.62 -4.67 4.59
C LYS A 204 40.14 -3.42 5.29
N LEU A 205 39.32 -2.74 6.09
CA LEU A 205 39.75 -1.56 6.86
C LEU A 205 40.76 -1.95 7.95
N VAL A 206 40.44 -2.99 8.73
CA VAL A 206 41.35 -3.52 9.78
C VAL A 206 42.70 -3.94 9.19
N LYS A 207 42.72 -4.57 8.01
CA LYS A 207 43.96 -4.95 7.31
C LYS A 207 44.77 -3.75 6.83
N LYS A 208 44.14 -2.62 6.56
CA LYS A 208 44.83 -1.39 6.06
C LYS A 208 45.29 -0.47 7.19
N ASP A 209 44.71 -0.55 8.36
CA ASP A 209 45.00 0.33 9.50
C ASP A 209 45.64 -0.47 10.65
N PRO A 210 46.94 -0.28 10.93
CA PRO A 210 47.66 -0.97 11.98
C PRO A 210 47.13 -0.67 13.39
N VAL A 211 46.45 0.46 13.57
CA VAL A 211 45.85 0.83 14.86
C VAL A 211 44.59 0.02 15.08
N LEU A 212 43.72 -0.08 14.07
CA LEU A 212 42.51 -0.91 14.12
C LEU A 212 42.85 -2.40 14.30
N ALA A 213 43.91 -2.88 13.65
CA ALA A 213 44.35 -4.27 13.80
C ALA A 213 44.72 -4.67 15.24
N LYS A 214 45.17 -3.72 16.05
CA LYS A 214 45.47 -3.99 17.49
C LYS A 214 44.20 -4.16 18.32
N PHE A 215 43.13 -3.51 17.97
CA PHE A 215 41.85 -3.61 18.69
C PHE A 215 41.02 -4.83 18.22
N PHE A 216 41.25 -5.33 17.02
CA PHE A 216 40.51 -6.45 16.44
C PHE A 216 41.42 -7.56 15.94
N PRO A 217 42.20 -8.21 16.84
CA PRO A 217 43.20 -9.22 16.47
C PRO A 217 42.60 -10.44 15.74
N GLN A 218 41.32 -10.72 15.93
CA GLN A 218 40.63 -11.85 15.31
C GLN A 218 40.34 -11.63 13.81
N LEU A 219 40.46 -10.39 13.30
CA LEU A 219 40.20 -9.99 11.93
C LEU A 219 41.47 -9.57 11.17
N GLY A 220 42.61 -9.59 11.85
CA GLY A 220 43.91 -9.33 11.28
C GLY A 220 44.41 -10.48 10.39
N PRO A 221 45.49 -10.25 9.59
CA PRO A 221 46.08 -11.33 8.80
C PRO A 221 46.55 -12.44 9.71
N VAL A 222 46.12 -13.67 9.42
CA VAL A 222 46.72 -14.87 9.96
C VAL A 222 48.15 -14.89 9.42
N VAL A 223 49.13 -14.73 10.28
CA VAL A 223 50.55 -14.82 9.98
C VAL A 223 50.90 -16.28 9.64
#